data_1203064d69fd4f6cc7d4813660c28e8e
#
_entry.id   1203064d69fd4f6cc7d4813660c28e8e
#
_cell.length_a   1.000
_cell.length_b   1.000
_cell.length_c   1.000
_cell.angle_alpha   90.00
_cell.angle_beta   90.00
_cell.angle_gamma   90.00
#
_symmetry.space_group_name_H-M   'P 1'
#
loop_
_entity.id
_entity.type
_entity.pdbx_description
1 polymer ?
#
loop_
_entity_poly.entity_id
_entity_poly.type
_entity_poly.pdbx_seq_one_letter_code
_entity_poly.pdbx_strand_id
1 'polypeptide(L)'
;VAKERVERDEEDLVRLYLTDIGQYPLLTKDDEVRLAQQIEAGNAAREDAERLPAKKLTPAKKRELRRTSREGEYAQRTFVQSNLRLVVSIAKKYQASGLPLLDLIQEGNLGLMHAVEKFDWRKGFKFSTYATWWIRQAITRGIANTGRTIRLPVHAGDTLARLQKARSRLELKLGRPATLAELAVEVEMPEDKVTEALRFAAEPLSLSEPLREDGDAELGDIVEDRSAESPFEVAATALLPDEIEKLLGPLDERERQILALRFGLDRGEPRTLEEVGEYFNLTRERIRQIEARAMSKLRHPSADTGARDLLAV
;
A
#
# COMPACT_ATOMS: atom_id res chain seq x y z
N VAL A 1 -7.40 -28.88 -2.37
CA VAL A 1 -7.02 -29.42 -1.04
C VAL A 1 -6.53 -28.29 -0.12
N ALA A 2 -5.54 -27.45 -0.50
CA ALA A 2 -5.07 -26.36 0.36
C ALA A 2 -6.14 -25.26 0.54
N LYS A 3 -6.81 -24.84 -0.53
CA LYS A 3 -7.88 -23.83 -0.51
C LYS A 3 -9.08 -24.27 0.32
N GLU A 4 -9.52 -25.51 0.17
CA GLU A 4 -10.61 -26.09 0.98
C GLU A 4 -10.28 -26.17 2.47
N ARG A 5 -9.00 -26.35 2.81
CA ARG A 5 -8.55 -26.39 4.22
C ARG A 5 -8.59 -25.00 4.83
N VAL A 6 -8.15 -23.97 4.10
CA VAL A 6 -8.22 -22.57 4.54
C VAL A 6 -9.68 -22.14 4.73
N GLU A 7 -10.57 -22.45 3.80
CA GLU A 7 -12.01 -22.13 3.91
C GLU A 7 -12.66 -22.79 5.14
N ARG A 8 -12.33 -24.05 5.46
CA ARG A 8 -12.83 -24.73 6.68
C ARG A 8 -12.32 -24.08 7.96
N ASP A 9 -11.04 -23.72 7.99
CA ASP A 9 -10.44 -23.07 9.16
C ASP A 9 -11.09 -21.69 9.39
N GLU A 10 -11.42 -20.95 8.33
CA GLU A 10 -12.15 -19.66 8.42
C GLU A 10 -13.59 -19.85 8.93
N GLU A 11 -14.32 -20.85 8.44
CA GLU A 11 -15.68 -21.16 8.91
C GLU A 11 -15.71 -21.53 10.39
N ASP A 12 -14.73 -22.31 10.86
CA ASP A 12 -14.61 -22.70 12.26
C ASP A 12 -14.29 -21.50 13.15
N LEU A 13 -13.44 -20.57 12.70
CA LEU A 13 -13.14 -19.32 13.41
C LEU A 13 -14.37 -18.41 13.50
N VAL A 14 -15.15 -18.30 12.42
CA VAL A 14 -16.42 -17.54 12.42
C VAL A 14 -17.41 -18.14 13.41
N ARG A 15 -17.56 -19.48 13.42
CA ARG A 15 -18.44 -20.19 14.34
C ARG A 15 -18.04 -19.96 15.81
N LEU A 16 -16.74 -20.04 16.10
CA LEU A 16 -16.20 -19.79 17.44
C LEU A 16 -16.53 -18.36 17.88
N TYR A 17 -16.24 -17.38 17.04
CA TYR A 17 -16.55 -15.97 17.32
C TYR A 17 -18.04 -15.75 17.58
N LEU A 18 -18.94 -16.32 16.75
CA LEU A 18 -20.38 -16.20 16.91
C LEU A 18 -20.87 -16.83 18.23
N THR A 19 -20.26 -17.92 18.65
CA THR A 19 -20.54 -18.58 19.93
C THR A 19 -20.15 -17.69 21.10
N ASP A 20 -18.96 -17.08 21.04
CA ASP A 20 -18.46 -16.20 22.09
C ASP A 20 -19.32 -14.94 22.26
N ILE A 21 -19.65 -14.26 21.17
CA ILE A 21 -20.50 -13.05 21.25
C ILE A 21 -21.94 -13.36 21.66
N GLY A 22 -22.40 -14.59 21.45
CA GLY A 22 -23.73 -15.07 21.85
C GLY A 22 -23.93 -15.14 23.37
N GLN A 23 -22.85 -15.20 24.15
CA GLN A 23 -22.89 -15.31 25.61
C GLN A 23 -23.31 -13.97 26.27
N TYR A 24 -23.16 -12.84 25.60
CA TYR A 24 -23.48 -11.53 26.15
C TYR A 24 -24.97 -11.19 25.97
N PRO A 25 -25.68 -10.80 27.04
CA PRO A 25 -27.09 -10.41 26.95
C PRO A 25 -27.28 -9.14 26.14
N LEU A 26 -28.43 -9.02 25.49
CA LEU A 26 -28.82 -7.79 24.81
C LEU A 26 -29.20 -6.72 25.84
N LEU A 27 -28.83 -5.47 25.59
CA LEU A 27 -29.14 -4.35 26.46
C LEU A 27 -30.56 -3.82 26.22
N THR A 28 -31.20 -3.44 27.31
CA THR A 28 -32.43 -2.63 27.28
C THR A 28 -32.06 -1.14 27.12
N LYS A 29 -33.03 -0.30 26.77
CA LYS A 29 -32.83 1.17 26.69
C LYS A 29 -32.30 1.75 28.00
N ASP A 30 -32.79 1.26 29.13
CA ASP A 30 -32.35 1.73 30.44
C ASP A 30 -30.93 1.30 30.78
N ASP A 31 -30.52 0.09 30.32
CA ASP A 31 -29.14 -0.38 30.44
C ASP A 31 -28.18 0.45 29.58
N GLU A 32 -28.60 0.83 28.36
CA GLU A 32 -27.79 1.72 27.48
C GLU A 32 -27.52 3.06 28.18
N VAL A 33 -28.54 3.67 28.80
CA VAL A 33 -28.42 4.93 29.54
C VAL A 33 -27.51 4.79 30.76
N ARG A 34 -27.73 3.73 31.56
CA ARG A 34 -26.95 3.48 32.79
C ARG A 34 -25.47 3.28 32.47
N LEU A 35 -25.15 2.44 31.48
CA LEU A 35 -23.78 2.19 31.06
C LEU A 35 -23.14 3.46 30.47
N ALA A 36 -23.86 4.23 29.67
CA ALA A 36 -23.35 5.48 29.12
C ALA A 36 -23.01 6.51 30.21
N GLN A 37 -23.82 6.60 31.25
CA GLN A 37 -23.54 7.47 32.43
C GLN A 37 -22.29 7.00 33.19
N GLN A 38 -22.13 5.69 33.37
CA GLN A 38 -20.93 5.13 34.00
C GLN A 38 -19.66 5.39 33.19
N ILE A 39 -19.74 5.29 31.86
CA ILE A 39 -18.62 5.61 30.95
C ILE A 39 -18.25 7.10 31.07
N GLU A 40 -19.25 7.98 31.04
CA GLU A 40 -19.05 9.43 31.17
C GLU A 40 -18.37 9.78 32.50
N ALA A 41 -18.87 9.22 33.62
CA ALA A 41 -18.27 9.41 34.94
C ALA A 41 -16.84 8.86 35.03
N GLY A 42 -16.57 7.70 34.41
CA GLY A 42 -15.25 7.09 34.37
C GLY A 42 -14.24 7.94 33.57
N ASN A 43 -14.66 8.50 32.43
CA ASN A 43 -13.85 9.39 31.62
C ASN A 43 -13.54 10.71 32.38
N ALA A 44 -14.53 11.31 33.00
CA ALA A 44 -14.34 12.50 33.83
C ALA A 44 -13.38 12.23 35.01
N ALA A 45 -13.51 11.08 35.67
CA ALA A 45 -12.60 10.70 36.76
C ALA A 45 -11.16 10.49 36.28
N ARG A 46 -10.95 9.99 35.06
CA ARG A 46 -9.62 9.85 34.45
C ARG A 46 -9.02 11.20 34.09
N GLU A 47 -9.77 12.09 33.48
CA GLU A 47 -9.34 13.47 33.20
C GLU A 47 -8.99 14.25 34.46
N ASP A 48 -9.81 14.14 35.51
CA ASP A 48 -9.52 14.77 36.81
C ASP A 48 -8.24 14.23 37.45
N ALA A 49 -8.00 12.93 37.33
CA ALA A 49 -6.77 12.31 37.86
C ALA A 49 -5.51 12.78 37.12
N GLU A 50 -5.62 13.10 35.81
CA GLU A 50 -4.52 13.63 35.00
C GLU A 50 -4.30 15.13 35.22
N ARG A 51 -5.37 15.92 35.37
CA ARG A 51 -5.31 17.38 35.54
C ARG A 51 -4.85 17.81 36.93
N LEU A 52 -5.17 17.02 37.96
CA LEU A 52 -4.87 17.41 39.35
C LEU A 52 -3.41 17.05 39.72
N PRO A 53 -2.59 18.02 40.15
CA PRO A 53 -1.22 17.75 40.59
C PRO A 53 -1.21 16.78 41.76
N ALA A 54 -0.30 15.81 41.74
CA ALA A 54 -0.20 14.71 42.72
C ALA A 54 -0.17 15.17 44.18
N LYS A 55 0.32 16.40 44.46
CA LYS A 55 0.37 17.02 45.82
C LYS A 55 -0.99 17.47 46.33
N LYS A 56 -2.00 17.67 45.50
CA LYS A 56 -3.35 18.12 45.89
C LYS A 56 -4.37 16.97 46.05
N LEU A 57 -4.00 15.74 45.65
CA LEU A 57 -4.85 14.57 45.73
C LEU A 57 -4.69 13.87 47.06
N THR A 58 -5.72 13.91 47.91
CA THR A 58 -5.76 13.07 49.11
C THR A 58 -5.79 11.58 48.70
N PRO A 59 -5.22 10.67 49.51
CA PRO A 59 -5.23 9.24 49.23
C PRO A 59 -6.66 8.67 49.02
N ALA A 60 -7.63 9.19 49.75
CA ALA A 60 -9.04 8.81 49.61
C ALA A 60 -9.59 9.22 48.23
N LYS A 61 -9.37 10.46 47.79
CA LYS A 61 -9.81 10.95 46.48
C LYS A 61 -9.16 10.19 45.32
N LYS A 62 -7.87 9.86 45.46
CA LYS A 62 -7.16 9.04 44.47
C LYS A 62 -7.74 7.63 44.35
N ARG A 63 -8.15 7.03 45.46
CA ARG A 63 -8.83 5.71 45.45
C ARG A 63 -10.21 5.79 44.79
N GLU A 64 -10.97 6.82 45.09
CA GLU A 64 -12.28 7.08 44.50
C GLU A 64 -12.18 7.26 42.97
N LEU A 65 -11.33 8.16 42.49
CA LEU A 65 -11.11 8.38 41.06
C LEU A 65 -10.70 7.11 40.32
N ARG A 66 -9.77 6.32 40.91
CA ARG A 66 -9.37 5.03 40.32
C ARG A 66 -10.49 4.01 40.28
N ARG A 67 -11.36 3.99 41.29
CA ARG A 67 -12.52 3.10 41.31
C ARG A 67 -13.51 3.49 40.22
N THR A 68 -13.89 4.76 40.15
CA THR A 68 -14.83 5.27 39.13
C THR A 68 -14.30 5.07 37.72
N SER A 69 -12.99 5.29 37.47
CA SER A 69 -12.37 5.02 36.19
C SER A 69 -12.46 3.55 35.79
N ARG A 70 -12.20 2.62 36.70
CA ARG A 70 -12.32 1.16 36.45
C ARG A 70 -13.78 0.74 36.20
N GLU A 71 -14.74 1.31 36.96
CA GLU A 71 -16.15 1.06 36.74
C GLU A 71 -16.59 1.55 35.35
N GLY A 72 -16.07 2.69 34.88
CA GLY A 72 -16.30 3.21 33.53
C GLY A 72 -15.69 2.31 32.44
N GLU A 73 -14.47 1.83 32.62
CA GLU A 73 -13.83 0.89 31.70
C GLU A 73 -14.59 -0.44 31.58
N TYR A 74 -15.08 -0.95 32.72
CA TYR A 74 -15.91 -2.15 32.74
C TYR A 74 -17.24 -1.92 32.02
N ALA A 75 -17.89 -0.79 32.28
CA ALA A 75 -19.11 -0.40 31.59
C ALA A 75 -18.91 -0.28 30.08
N GLN A 76 -17.80 0.32 29.62
CA GLN A 76 -17.44 0.42 28.20
C GLN A 76 -17.28 -0.94 27.56
N ARG A 77 -16.54 -1.86 28.20
CA ARG A 77 -16.38 -3.24 27.71
C ARG A 77 -17.72 -3.95 27.60
N THR A 78 -18.55 -3.87 28.64
CA THR A 78 -19.89 -4.50 28.65
C THR A 78 -20.76 -3.93 27.53
N PHE A 79 -20.72 -2.60 27.33
CA PHE A 79 -21.49 -1.95 26.29
C PHE A 79 -21.09 -2.39 24.88
N VAL A 80 -19.77 -2.48 24.61
CA VAL A 80 -19.25 -3.01 23.34
C VAL A 80 -19.65 -4.49 23.16
N GLN A 81 -19.38 -5.35 24.14
CA GLN A 81 -19.62 -6.80 24.06
C GLN A 81 -21.08 -7.13 23.77
N SER A 82 -22.02 -6.45 24.42
CA SER A 82 -23.46 -6.65 24.21
C SER A 82 -23.96 -6.18 22.83
N ASN A 83 -23.17 -5.38 22.09
CA ASN A 83 -23.51 -4.88 20.77
C ASN A 83 -22.73 -5.52 19.61
N LEU A 84 -21.84 -6.48 19.86
CA LEU A 84 -21.07 -7.18 18.80
C LEU A 84 -21.97 -7.85 17.77
N ARG A 85 -23.12 -8.38 18.20
CA ARG A 85 -24.12 -8.99 17.30
C ARG A 85 -24.68 -8.02 16.27
N LEU A 86 -24.80 -6.73 16.62
CA LEU A 86 -25.20 -5.67 15.69
C LEU A 86 -24.15 -5.51 14.57
N VAL A 87 -22.86 -5.53 14.93
CA VAL A 87 -21.77 -5.45 13.94
C VAL A 87 -21.84 -6.59 12.94
N VAL A 88 -22.01 -7.83 13.41
CA VAL A 88 -22.14 -9.01 12.53
C VAL A 88 -23.31 -8.87 11.57
N SER A 89 -24.47 -8.38 12.04
CA SER A 89 -25.66 -8.21 11.21
C SER A 89 -25.47 -7.20 10.07
N ILE A 90 -24.59 -6.21 10.27
CA ILE A 90 -24.21 -5.21 9.28
C ILE A 90 -23.11 -5.76 8.37
N ALA A 91 -22.04 -6.35 8.92
CA ALA A 91 -20.91 -6.88 8.19
C ALA A 91 -21.32 -7.95 7.14
N LYS A 92 -22.28 -8.81 7.48
CA LYS A 92 -22.85 -9.81 6.55
C LYS A 92 -23.34 -9.21 5.23
N LYS A 93 -23.77 -7.96 5.20
CA LYS A 93 -24.25 -7.30 3.97
C LYS A 93 -23.12 -6.90 3.04
N TYR A 94 -21.88 -6.94 3.51
CA TYR A 94 -20.68 -6.55 2.77
C TYR A 94 -19.80 -7.73 2.35
N GLN A 95 -20.24 -8.97 2.53
CA GLN A 95 -19.46 -10.19 2.17
C GLN A 95 -19.05 -10.23 0.70
N ALA A 96 -19.85 -9.62 -0.20
CA ALA A 96 -19.54 -9.54 -1.62
C ALA A 96 -18.38 -8.57 -1.96
N SER A 97 -17.78 -7.91 -0.95
CA SER A 97 -16.68 -6.96 -1.16
C SER A 97 -15.30 -7.61 -1.39
N GLY A 98 -15.20 -8.94 -1.31
CA GLY A 98 -13.94 -9.67 -1.46
C GLY A 98 -13.10 -9.81 -0.18
N LEU A 99 -13.50 -9.15 0.92
CA LEU A 99 -12.84 -9.31 2.21
C LEU A 99 -13.46 -10.45 3.05
N PRO A 100 -12.66 -11.21 3.81
CA PRO A 100 -13.15 -12.18 4.77
C PRO A 100 -14.14 -11.59 5.76
N LEU A 101 -15.17 -12.37 6.15
CA LEU A 101 -16.20 -11.86 7.07
C LEU A 101 -15.64 -11.40 8.41
N LEU A 102 -14.63 -12.09 8.95
CA LEU A 102 -13.98 -11.70 10.21
C LEU A 102 -13.32 -10.34 10.12
N ASP A 103 -12.67 -10.02 8.99
CA ASP A 103 -12.02 -8.72 8.78
C ASP A 103 -13.06 -7.61 8.70
N LEU A 104 -14.18 -7.83 7.99
CA LEU A 104 -15.30 -6.90 7.96
C LEU A 104 -15.89 -6.66 9.36
N ILE A 105 -15.97 -7.72 10.18
CA ILE A 105 -16.43 -7.63 11.58
C ILE A 105 -15.43 -6.80 12.40
N GLN A 106 -14.12 -7.00 12.25
CA GLN A 106 -13.11 -6.25 13.01
C GLN A 106 -13.13 -4.75 12.65
N GLU A 107 -13.23 -4.42 11.37
CA GLU A 107 -13.42 -3.03 10.94
C GLU A 107 -14.72 -2.45 11.53
N GLY A 108 -15.81 -3.21 11.51
CA GLY A 108 -17.07 -2.82 12.13
C GLY A 108 -16.97 -2.63 13.64
N ASN A 109 -16.19 -3.46 14.36
CA ASN A 109 -15.92 -3.33 15.78
C ASN A 109 -15.20 -2.03 16.12
N LEU A 110 -14.26 -1.58 15.28
CA LEU A 110 -13.63 -0.26 15.44
C LEU A 110 -14.68 0.86 15.35
N GLY A 111 -15.60 0.75 14.38
CA GLY A 111 -16.72 1.68 14.27
C GLY A 111 -17.66 1.64 15.48
N LEU A 112 -17.95 0.46 16.03
CA LEU A 112 -18.74 0.29 17.24
C LEU A 112 -18.07 0.95 18.45
N MET A 113 -16.77 0.73 18.66
CA MET A 113 -16.01 1.36 19.76
C MET A 113 -16.07 2.88 19.66
N HIS A 114 -15.88 3.43 18.47
CA HIS A 114 -16.01 4.86 18.24
C HIS A 114 -17.43 5.38 18.51
N ALA A 115 -18.46 4.59 18.15
CA ALA A 115 -19.85 4.95 18.45
C ALA A 115 -20.12 4.99 19.96
N VAL A 116 -19.57 4.03 20.73
CA VAL A 116 -19.70 4.01 22.21
C VAL A 116 -19.06 5.25 22.84
N GLU A 117 -17.88 5.67 22.37
CA GLU A 117 -17.19 6.85 22.88
C GLU A 117 -17.95 8.17 22.63
N LYS A 118 -18.70 8.25 21.53
CA LYS A 118 -19.40 9.46 21.09
C LYS A 118 -20.90 9.43 21.37
N PHE A 119 -21.40 8.38 22.01
CA PHE A 119 -22.83 8.23 22.28
C PHE A 119 -23.33 9.22 23.34
N ASP A 120 -24.35 10.00 22.97
CA ASP A 120 -25.05 10.92 23.88
C ASP A 120 -26.42 10.35 24.23
N TRP A 121 -26.54 9.78 25.42
CA TRP A 121 -27.78 9.20 25.94
C TRP A 121 -28.88 10.24 26.18
N ARG A 122 -28.56 11.53 26.32
CA ARG A 122 -29.52 12.63 26.57
C ARG A 122 -30.42 12.88 25.37
N LYS A 123 -29.99 12.48 24.17
CA LYS A 123 -30.79 12.61 22.93
C LYS A 123 -31.98 11.66 22.86
N GLY A 124 -32.06 10.66 23.73
CA GLY A 124 -33.20 9.74 23.85
C GLY A 124 -33.36 8.70 22.73
N PHE A 125 -32.48 8.68 21.71
CA PHE A 125 -32.48 7.67 20.66
C PHE A 125 -31.81 6.37 21.14
N LYS A 126 -32.21 5.22 20.52
CA LYS A 126 -31.54 3.95 20.75
C LYS A 126 -30.11 4.00 20.25
N PHE A 127 -29.19 3.39 20.99
CA PHE A 127 -27.80 3.29 20.61
C PHE A 127 -27.60 2.67 19.21
N SER A 128 -28.35 1.60 18.88
CA SER A 128 -28.28 0.91 17.60
C SER A 128 -28.48 1.83 16.38
N THR A 129 -29.36 2.85 16.50
CA THR A 129 -29.61 3.83 15.42
C THR A 129 -28.36 4.65 15.12
N TYR A 130 -27.65 5.10 16.16
CA TYR A 130 -26.44 5.87 16.05
C TYR A 130 -25.23 4.99 15.62
N ALA A 131 -25.07 3.83 16.26
CA ALA A 131 -23.96 2.91 16.00
C ALA A 131 -23.97 2.36 14.58
N THR A 132 -25.14 2.09 14.01
CA THR A 132 -25.26 1.59 12.62
C THR A 132 -24.55 2.49 11.61
N TRP A 133 -24.60 3.80 11.79
CA TRP A 133 -23.89 4.73 10.90
C TRP A 133 -22.37 4.60 11.01
N TRP A 134 -21.84 4.57 12.23
CA TRP A 134 -20.40 4.44 12.47
C TRP A 134 -19.85 3.08 12.06
N ILE A 135 -20.58 2.01 12.35
CA ILE A 135 -20.20 0.64 11.92
C ILE A 135 -20.13 0.57 10.40
N ARG A 136 -21.15 1.08 9.70
CA ARG A 136 -21.17 1.11 8.24
C ARG A 136 -20.03 1.93 7.67
N GLN A 137 -19.79 3.10 8.23
CA GLN A 137 -18.69 3.99 7.81
C GLN A 137 -17.33 3.31 7.98
N ALA A 138 -17.09 2.64 9.12
CA ALA A 138 -15.85 1.93 9.38
C ALA A 138 -15.65 0.77 8.39
N ILE A 139 -16.67 -0.08 8.19
CA ILE A 139 -16.61 -1.20 7.23
C ILE A 139 -16.32 -0.67 5.81
N THR A 140 -17.06 0.33 5.34
CA THR A 140 -16.85 0.88 3.99
C THR A 140 -15.45 1.46 3.82
N ARG A 141 -14.95 2.14 4.85
CA ARG A 141 -13.60 2.69 4.85
C ARG A 141 -12.54 1.59 4.93
N GLY A 142 -12.77 0.53 5.70
CA GLY A 142 -11.94 -0.66 5.77
C GLY A 142 -11.82 -1.31 4.38
N ILE A 143 -12.96 -1.56 3.71
CA ILE A 143 -12.97 -2.11 2.35
C ILE A 143 -12.16 -1.23 1.38
N ALA A 144 -12.34 0.09 1.42
CA ALA A 144 -11.57 1.01 0.56
C ALA A 144 -10.06 0.98 0.84
N ASN A 145 -9.65 0.69 2.08
CA ASN A 145 -8.26 0.67 2.50
C ASN A 145 -7.54 -0.65 2.25
N THR A 146 -8.23 -1.78 2.41
CA THR A 146 -7.62 -3.13 2.44
C THR A 146 -8.21 -4.10 1.43
N GLY A 147 -9.33 -3.75 0.76
CA GLY A 147 -10.04 -4.63 -0.16
C GLY A 147 -9.31 -4.88 -1.50
N ARG A 148 -8.17 -4.22 -1.75
CA ARG A 148 -7.39 -4.39 -2.99
C ARG A 148 -5.92 -4.65 -2.66
N THR A 149 -5.29 -5.55 -3.41
CA THR A 149 -3.84 -5.82 -3.33
C THR A 149 -3.03 -4.54 -3.55
N ILE A 150 -3.39 -3.75 -4.57
CA ILE A 150 -2.82 -2.41 -4.80
C ILE A 150 -3.83 -1.40 -4.27
N ARG A 151 -3.48 -0.77 -3.14
CA ARG A 151 -4.34 0.23 -2.48
C ARG A 151 -4.62 1.41 -3.39
N LEU A 152 -5.89 1.78 -3.52
CA LEU A 152 -6.32 3.00 -4.20
C LEU A 152 -6.67 4.10 -3.18
N PRO A 153 -6.45 5.38 -3.53
CA PRO A 153 -7.01 6.49 -2.77
C PRO A 153 -8.54 6.41 -2.71
N VAL A 154 -9.14 6.84 -1.58
CA VAL A 154 -10.60 6.73 -1.35
C VAL A 154 -11.40 7.37 -2.47
N HIS A 155 -11.01 8.58 -2.92
CA HIS A 155 -11.71 9.28 -4.02
C HIS A 155 -11.69 8.52 -5.36
N ALA A 156 -10.61 7.78 -5.66
CA ALA A 156 -10.54 6.94 -6.84
C ALA A 156 -11.48 5.73 -6.70
N GLY A 157 -11.54 5.13 -5.51
CA GLY A 157 -12.49 4.06 -5.18
C GLY A 157 -13.95 4.51 -5.31
N ASP A 158 -14.29 5.70 -4.80
CA ASP A 158 -15.63 6.29 -4.92
C ASP A 158 -16.01 6.53 -6.39
N THR A 159 -15.06 7.01 -7.19
CA THR A 159 -15.27 7.21 -8.62
C THR A 159 -15.53 5.89 -9.34
N LEU A 160 -14.75 4.84 -9.03
CA LEU A 160 -14.98 3.49 -9.57
C LEU A 160 -16.33 2.92 -9.17
N ALA A 161 -16.73 3.07 -7.91
CA ALA A 161 -18.03 2.60 -7.44
C ALA A 161 -19.19 3.32 -8.16
N ARG A 162 -19.05 4.64 -8.42
CA ARG A 162 -20.02 5.40 -9.23
C ARG A 162 -20.07 4.89 -10.66
N LEU A 163 -18.92 4.64 -11.29
CA LEU A 163 -18.83 4.10 -12.66
C LEU A 163 -19.44 2.71 -12.76
N GLN A 164 -19.16 1.80 -11.84
CA GLN A 164 -19.74 0.46 -11.81
C GLN A 164 -21.27 0.50 -11.65
N LYS A 165 -21.76 1.36 -10.75
CA LYS A 165 -23.20 1.55 -10.55
C LYS A 165 -23.90 2.13 -11.78
N ALA A 166 -23.27 3.11 -12.45
CA ALA A 166 -23.77 3.69 -13.68
C ALA A 166 -23.77 2.65 -14.82
N ARG A 167 -22.70 1.88 -14.94
CA ARG A 167 -22.57 0.78 -15.90
C ARG A 167 -23.70 -0.24 -15.75
N SER A 168 -23.90 -0.78 -14.53
CA SER A 168 -24.97 -1.75 -14.27
C SER A 168 -26.36 -1.18 -14.58
N ARG A 169 -26.59 0.11 -14.28
CA ARG A 169 -27.86 0.79 -14.58
C ARG A 169 -28.09 0.93 -16.08
N LEU A 170 -27.06 1.34 -16.82
CA LEU A 170 -27.15 1.48 -18.28
C LEU A 170 -27.30 0.14 -18.98
N GLU A 171 -26.56 -0.89 -18.56
CA GLU A 171 -26.69 -2.25 -19.10
C GLU A 171 -28.09 -2.80 -18.90
N LEU A 172 -28.69 -2.59 -17.73
CA LEU A 172 -30.09 -2.99 -17.48
C LEU A 172 -31.09 -2.21 -18.34
N LYS A 173 -30.84 -0.92 -18.62
CA LYS A 173 -31.71 -0.06 -19.40
C LYS A 173 -31.60 -0.31 -20.91
N LEU A 174 -30.37 -0.56 -21.39
CA LEU A 174 -30.07 -0.69 -22.83
C LEU A 174 -30.12 -2.14 -23.32
N GLY A 175 -30.05 -3.13 -22.42
CA GLY A 175 -29.95 -4.56 -22.78
C GLY A 175 -28.63 -4.95 -23.44
N ARG A 176 -27.61 -4.04 -23.40
CA ARG A 176 -26.25 -4.25 -23.92
C ARG A 176 -25.22 -3.57 -23.07
N PRO A 177 -23.92 -3.93 -23.17
CA PRO A 177 -22.85 -3.20 -22.51
C PRO A 177 -22.85 -1.71 -22.88
N ALA A 178 -22.67 -0.83 -21.89
CA ALA A 178 -22.58 0.61 -22.09
C ALA A 178 -21.26 1.00 -22.75
N THR A 179 -21.29 1.95 -23.69
CA THR A 179 -20.08 2.54 -24.29
C THR A 179 -19.42 3.54 -23.34
N LEU A 180 -18.13 3.88 -23.59
CA LEU A 180 -17.40 4.88 -22.78
C LEU A 180 -18.10 6.25 -22.82
N ALA A 181 -18.60 6.67 -23.99
CA ALA A 181 -19.33 7.91 -24.16
C ALA A 181 -20.63 7.95 -23.32
N GLU A 182 -21.39 6.85 -23.32
CA GLU A 182 -22.62 6.73 -22.53
C GLU A 182 -22.34 6.76 -21.03
N LEU A 183 -21.26 6.09 -20.58
CA LEU A 183 -20.81 6.15 -19.19
C LEU A 183 -20.35 7.55 -18.79
N ALA A 184 -19.60 8.24 -19.65
CA ALA A 184 -19.11 9.60 -19.43
C ALA A 184 -20.28 10.58 -19.23
N VAL A 185 -21.32 10.47 -20.04
CA VAL A 185 -22.55 11.28 -19.92
C VAL A 185 -23.30 10.95 -18.63
N GLU A 186 -23.51 9.66 -18.30
CA GLU A 186 -24.26 9.23 -17.10
C GLU A 186 -23.58 9.66 -15.79
N VAL A 187 -22.23 9.67 -15.76
CA VAL A 187 -21.43 10.03 -14.56
C VAL A 187 -21.03 11.51 -14.55
N GLU A 188 -21.32 12.26 -15.61
CA GLU A 188 -20.95 13.67 -15.80
C GLU A 188 -19.43 13.89 -15.72
N MET A 189 -18.65 13.02 -16.39
CA MET A 189 -17.19 13.08 -16.42
C MET A 189 -16.67 13.02 -17.86
N PRO A 190 -15.50 13.66 -18.15
CA PRO A 190 -14.83 13.51 -19.44
C PRO A 190 -14.44 12.05 -19.73
N GLU A 191 -14.48 11.62 -20.98
CA GLU A 191 -14.16 10.24 -21.41
C GLU A 191 -12.74 9.82 -21.02
N ASP A 192 -11.76 10.74 -21.09
CA ASP A 192 -10.37 10.51 -20.67
C ASP A 192 -10.28 10.09 -19.20
N LYS A 193 -11.02 10.78 -18.32
CA LYS A 193 -11.06 10.44 -16.89
C LYS A 193 -11.79 9.13 -16.60
N VAL A 194 -12.83 8.81 -17.39
CA VAL A 194 -13.49 7.51 -17.28
C VAL A 194 -12.54 6.38 -17.70
N THR A 195 -11.79 6.58 -18.79
CA THR A 195 -10.79 5.62 -19.26
C THR A 195 -9.65 5.44 -18.24
N GLU A 196 -9.14 6.52 -17.67
CA GLU A 196 -8.13 6.48 -16.62
C GLU A 196 -8.64 5.72 -15.39
N ALA A 197 -9.84 6.03 -14.90
CA ALA A 197 -10.44 5.35 -13.76
C ALA A 197 -10.65 3.85 -14.03
N LEU A 198 -11.07 3.47 -15.24
CA LEU A 198 -11.23 2.06 -15.60
C LEU A 198 -9.89 1.30 -15.68
N ARG A 199 -8.79 1.96 -16.04
CA ARG A 199 -7.44 1.34 -15.96
C ARG A 199 -7.07 0.98 -14.53
N PHE A 200 -7.40 1.82 -13.54
CA PHE A 200 -7.19 1.51 -12.12
C PHE A 200 -8.19 0.47 -11.57
N ALA A 201 -9.26 0.16 -12.31
CA ALA A 201 -10.22 -0.86 -11.92
C ALA A 201 -9.67 -2.29 -12.07
N ALA A 202 -8.66 -2.50 -12.91
CA ALA A 202 -8.07 -3.81 -13.15
C ALA A 202 -7.43 -4.36 -11.85
N GLU A 203 -7.77 -5.61 -11.54
CA GLU A 203 -7.18 -6.33 -10.43
C GLU A 203 -5.98 -7.15 -10.92
N PRO A 204 -4.89 -7.25 -10.14
CA PRO A 204 -3.77 -8.10 -10.49
C PRO A 204 -4.18 -9.58 -10.50
N LEU A 205 -3.69 -10.31 -11.48
CA LEU A 205 -3.86 -11.77 -11.56
C LEU A 205 -2.80 -12.46 -10.70
N SER A 206 -3.14 -13.62 -10.15
CA SER A 206 -2.17 -14.45 -9.42
C SER A 206 -1.22 -15.13 -10.39
N LEU A 207 0.09 -15.07 -10.11
CA LEU A 207 1.09 -15.82 -10.90
C LEU A 207 0.97 -17.33 -10.70
N SER A 208 0.43 -17.76 -9.56
CA SER A 208 0.16 -19.18 -9.26
C SER A 208 -1.21 -19.64 -9.78
N GLU A 209 -1.84 -18.89 -10.68
CA GLU A 209 -3.07 -19.34 -11.33
C GLU A 209 -2.76 -20.44 -12.34
N PRO A 210 -3.38 -21.63 -12.26
CA PRO A 210 -3.11 -22.73 -13.19
C PRO A 210 -3.58 -22.37 -14.59
N LEU A 211 -2.73 -22.61 -15.59
CA LEU A 211 -3.03 -22.35 -17.01
C LEU A 211 -4.05 -23.34 -17.59
N ARG A 212 -4.15 -24.53 -17.01
CA ARG A 212 -5.10 -25.60 -17.40
C ARG A 212 -5.61 -26.30 -16.16
N GLU A 213 -6.86 -26.78 -16.20
CA GLU A 213 -7.48 -27.51 -15.09
C GLU A 213 -6.70 -28.76 -14.63
N ASP A 214 -5.99 -29.43 -15.54
CA ASP A 214 -5.24 -30.68 -15.27
C ASP A 214 -3.71 -30.51 -15.37
N GLY A 215 -3.18 -29.26 -15.37
CA GLY A 215 -1.76 -29.00 -15.59
C GLY A 215 -1.04 -28.47 -14.38
N ASP A 216 0.22 -28.90 -14.21
CA ASP A 216 1.12 -28.36 -13.18
C ASP A 216 1.71 -26.97 -13.57
N ALA A 217 1.42 -26.46 -14.79
CA ALA A 217 1.94 -25.17 -15.26
C ALA A 217 1.13 -23.99 -14.73
N GLU A 218 1.82 -23.03 -14.13
CA GLU A 218 1.27 -21.81 -13.58
C GLU A 218 1.45 -20.61 -14.55
N LEU A 219 0.67 -19.55 -14.40
CA LEU A 219 0.81 -18.32 -15.18
C LEU A 219 2.22 -17.73 -15.06
N GLY A 220 2.85 -17.87 -13.89
CA GLY A 220 4.21 -17.40 -13.61
C GLY A 220 5.27 -18.03 -14.49
N ASP A 221 5.07 -19.31 -14.93
CA ASP A 221 6.06 -20.05 -15.74
C ASP A 221 6.20 -19.49 -17.17
N ILE A 222 5.18 -18.77 -17.68
CA ILE A 222 5.20 -18.16 -19.01
C ILE A 222 5.56 -16.68 -19.02
N VAL A 223 5.70 -16.05 -17.84
CA VAL A 223 6.07 -14.63 -17.75
C VAL A 223 7.58 -14.49 -17.88
N GLU A 224 8.02 -13.81 -18.94
CA GLU A 224 9.42 -13.50 -19.20
C GLU A 224 9.99 -12.52 -18.16
N ASP A 225 11.15 -12.87 -17.58
CA ASP A 225 11.91 -11.93 -16.77
C ASP A 225 12.68 -10.94 -17.66
N ARG A 226 12.11 -9.76 -17.84
CA ARG A 226 12.71 -8.67 -18.64
C ARG A 226 13.89 -7.98 -17.94
N SER A 227 14.13 -8.26 -16.67
CA SER A 227 15.26 -7.73 -15.91
C SER A 227 16.48 -8.64 -15.96
N ALA A 228 16.32 -9.87 -16.42
CA ALA A 228 17.42 -10.80 -16.60
C ALA A 228 18.39 -10.28 -17.67
N GLU A 229 19.66 -10.13 -17.29
CA GLU A 229 20.71 -9.72 -18.22
C GLU A 229 20.89 -10.78 -19.30
N SER A 230 20.92 -10.35 -20.56
CA SER A 230 21.21 -11.26 -21.69
C SER A 230 22.60 -11.83 -21.52
N PRO A 231 22.79 -13.16 -21.63
CA PRO A 231 24.13 -13.77 -21.58
C PRO A 231 25.10 -13.17 -22.61
N PHE A 232 24.57 -12.72 -23.75
CA PHE A 232 25.32 -12.02 -24.77
C PHE A 232 25.83 -10.66 -24.29
N GLU A 233 24.99 -9.86 -23.65
CA GLU A 233 25.34 -8.54 -23.10
C GLU A 233 26.36 -8.67 -21.96
N VAL A 234 26.19 -9.67 -21.10
CA VAL A 234 27.17 -9.99 -20.04
C VAL A 234 28.52 -10.35 -20.63
N ALA A 235 28.55 -11.21 -21.66
CA ALA A 235 29.80 -11.58 -22.35
C ALA A 235 30.42 -10.38 -23.06
N ALA A 236 29.65 -9.57 -23.75
CA ALA A 236 30.13 -8.36 -24.42
C ALA A 236 30.72 -7.36 -23.41
N THR A 237 30.04 -7.13 -22.28
CA THR A 237 30.53 -6.27 -21.20
C THR A 237 31.80 -6.80 -20.57
N ALA A 238 31.95 -8.13 -20.41
CA ALA A 238 33.17 -8.77 -19.89
C ALA A 238 34.37 -8.63 -20.82
N LEU A 239 34.16 -8.59 -22.15
CA LEU A 239 35.23 -8.42 -23.15
C LEU A 239 35.61 -6.94 -23.35
N LEU A 240 34.75 -6.00 -22.97
CA LEU A 240 34.94 -4.58 -23.19
C LEU A 240 36.26 -4.03 -22.61
N PRO A 241 36.70 -4.40 -21.38
CA PRO A 241 38.01 -3.96 -20.85
C PRO A 241 39.19 -4.32 -21.72
N ASP A 242 39.22 -5.55 -22.24
CA ASP A 242 40.32 -6.05 -23.09
C ASP A 242 40.35 -5.30 -24.43
N GLU A 243 39.18 -5.02 -25.00
CA GLU A 243 39.08 -4.25 -26.23
C GLU A 243 39.48 -2.78 -26.02
N ILE A 244 39.10 -2.16 -24.89
CA ILE A 244 39.52 -0.81 -24.51
C ILE A 244 41.05 -0.76 -24.34
N GLU A 245 41.68 -1.78 -23.72
CA GLU A 245 43.12 -1.84 -23.57
C GLU A 245 43.84 -1.92 -24.94
N LYS A 246 43.35 -2.73 -25.87
CA LYS A 246 43.84 -2.75 -27.25
C LYS A 246 43.70 -1.41 -27.96
N LEU A 247 42.55 -0.73 -27.80
CA LEU A 247 42.30 0.62 -28.35
C LEU A 247 43.31 1.63 -27.84
N LEU A 248 43.68 1.56 -26.57
CA LEU A 248 44.62 2.48 -25.94
C LEU A 248 46.09 2.13 -26.30
N GLY A 249 46.37 0.98 -26.95
CA GLY A 249 47.67 0.53 -27.31
C GLY A 249 48.56 1.54 -28.07
N PRO A 250 48.06 2.28 -29.08
CA PRO A 250 48.82 3.28 -29.83
C PRO A 250 49.24 4.50 -29.05
N LEU A 251 48.74 4.70 -27.83
CA LEU A 251 49.02 5.86 -27.00
C LEU A 251 50.26 5.68 -26.14
N ASP A 252 50.95 6.82 -25.86
CA ASP A 252 52.02 6.83 -24.88
C ASP A 252 51.50 6.49 -23.49
N GLU A 253 52.34 5.88 -22.64
CA GLU A 253 51.95 5.47 -21.29
C GLU A 253 51.31 6.60 -20.46
N ARG A 254 51.83 7.83 -20.62
CA ARG A 254 51.30 9.00 -19.93
C ARG A 254 49.94 9.42 -20.47
N GLU A 255 49.72 9.37 -21.78
CA GLU A 255 48.43 9.67 -22.43
C GLU A 255 47.39 8.63 -22.02
N ARG A 256 47.76 7.33 -21.95
CA ARG A 256 46.90 6.24 -21.52
C ARG A 256 46.43 6.41 -20.07
N GLN A 257 47.36 6.70 -19.16
CA GLN A 257 47.03 6.92 -17.74
C GLN A 257 46.13 8.14 -17.54
N ILE A 258 46.36 9.25 -18.28
CA ILE A 258 45.49 10.43 -18.20
C ILE A 258 44.07 10.09 -18.66
N LEU A 259 43.92 9.36 -19.78
CA LEU A 259 42.58 8.93 -20.24
C LEU A 259 41.93 7.94 -19.27
N ALA A 260 42.70 6.97 -18.74
CA ALA A 260 42.20 6.01 -17.77
C ALA A 260 41.61 6.69 -16.53
N LEU A 261 42.33 7.65 -15.95
CA LEU A 261 41.84 8.41 -14.79
C LEU A 261 40.69 9.37 -15.16
N ARG A 262 40.75 9.96 -16.35
CA ARG A 262 39.74 10.91 -16.82
C ARG A 262 38.35 10.25 -17.01
N PHE A 263 38.33 9.04 -17.59
CA PHE A 263 37.11 8.31 -17.91
C PHE A 263 36.82 7.15 -16.94
N GLY A 264 37.59 7.01 -15.86
CA GLY A 264 37.36 5.98 -14.85
C GLY A 264 37.63 4.55 -15.33
N LEU A 265 38.54 4.36 -16.35
CA LEU A 265 38.87 3.03 -16.91
C LEU A 265 39.72 2.20 -15.95
N ASP A 266 40.26 2.81 -14.89
CA ASP A 266 40.97 2.15 -13.80
C ASP A 266 40.07 1.52 -12.74
N ARG A 267 38.78 1.28 -13.05
CA ARG A 267 37.71 0.81 -12.16
C ARG A 267 37.34 1.85 -11.08
N GLY A 268 37.68 3.12 -11.30
CA GLY A 268 37.31 4.24 -10.45
C GLY A 268 36.18 5.10 -11.08
N GLU A 269 35.82 6.19 -10.39
CA GLU A 269 34.94 7.19 -10.95
C GLU A 269 35.69 8.12 -11.91
N PRO A 270 35.03 8.65 -12.96
CA PRO A 270 35.62 9.65 -13.86
C PRO A 270 36.09 10.88 -13.10
N ARG A 271 37.35 11.30 -13.29
CA ARG A 271 37.93 12.44 -12.60
C ARG A 271 37.89 13.70 -13.45
N THR A 272 37.84 14.85 -12.78
CA THR A 272 37.89 16.16 -13.44
C THR A 272 39.27 16.48 -13.99
N LEU A 273 39.38 17.42 -14.95
CA LEU A 273 40.68 17.84 -15.49
C LEU A 273 41.60 18.44 -14.42
N GLU A 274 41.02 19.04 -13.35
CA GLU A 274 41.78 19.59 -12.23
C GLU A 274 42.40 18.51 -11.39
N GLU A 275 41.59 17.49 -10.97
CA GLU A 275 42.04 16.34 -10.19
C GLU A 275 43.12 15.52 -10.90
N VAL A 276 42.95 15.30 -12.22
CA VAL A 276 43.97 14.67 -13.06
C VAL A 276 45.24 15.54 -13.14
N GLY A 277 45.06 16.87 -13.22
CA GLY A 277 46.15 17.83 -13.20
C GLY A 277 46.96 17.81 -11.92
N GLU A 278 46.29 17.74 -10.77
CA GLU A 278 46.92 17.59 -9.44
C GLU A 278 47.73 16.29 -9.35
N TYR A 279 47.13 15.14 -9.81
CA TYR A 279 47.82 13.84 -9.78
C TYR A 279 49.15 13.82 -10.60
N PHE A 280 49.15 14.49 -11.76
CA PHE A 280 50.33 14.56 -12.62
C PHE A 280 51.23 15.80 -12.41
N ASN A 281 50.91 16.68 -11.46
CA ASN A 281 51.57 17.97 -11.26
C ASN A 281 51.56 18.85 -12.54
N LEU A 282 50.44 18.90 -13.25
CA LEU A 282 50.25 19.67 -14.46
C LEU A 282 49.07 20.62 -14.35
N THR A 283 49.06 21.68 -15.15
CA THR A 283 47.92 22.56 -15.21
C THR A 283 46.74 21.95 -15.92
N ARG A 284 45.52 22.31 -15.53
CA ARG A 284 44.23 21.87 -16.16
C ARG A 284 44.30 21.98 -17.69
N GLU A 285 44.81 23.11 -18.21
CA GLU A 285 44.92 23.34 -19.66
C GLU A 285 45.89 22.36 -20.31
N ARG A 286 46.99 22.01 -19.63
CA ARG A 286 47.94 21.00 -20.14
C ARG A 286 47.31 19.60 -20.22
N ILE A 287 46.56 19.22 -19.27
CA ILE A 287 45.79 17.94 -19.29
C ILE A 287 44.80 17.95 -20.45
N ARG A 288 44.04 19.06 -20.65
CA ARG A 288 43.11 19.21 -21.79
C ARG A 288 43.79 19.06 -23.13
N GLN A 289 45.02 19.62 -23.28
CA GLN A 289 45.79 19.50 -24.50
C GLN A 289 46.28 18.06 -24.76
N ILE A 290 46.71 17.35 -23.72
CA ILE A 290 47.12 15.96 -23.81
C ILE A 290 45.91 15.08 -24.16
N GLU A 291 44.74 15.25 -23.47
CA GLU A 291 43.50 14.58 -23.80
C GLU A 291 43.11 14.75 -25.26
N ALA A 292 43.07 16.02 -25.74
CA ALA A 292 42.73 16.32 -27.13
C ALA A 292 43.68 15.68 -28.12
N ARG A 293 44.99 15.67 -27.83
CA ARG A 293 46.01 15.01 -28.67
C ARG A 293 45.83 13.48 -28.67
N ALA A 294 45.61 12.87 -27.52
CA ALA A 294 45.39 11.44 -27.40
C ALA A 294 44.11 11.03 -28.14
N MET A 295 43.02 11.73 -27.98
CA MET A 295 41.75 11.51 -28.71
C MET A 295 41.93 11.68 -30.23
N SER A 296 42.76 12.63 -30.67
CA SER A 296 43.11 12.81 -32.11
C SER A 296 43.89 11.64 -32.66
N LYS A 297 44.86 11.08 -31.89
CA LYS A 297 45.60 9.85 -32.26
C LYS A 297 44.64 8.66 -32.42
N LEU A 298 43.71 8.46 -31.49
CA LEU A 298 42.75 7.38 -31.57
C LEU A 298 41.75 7.50 -32.73
N ARG A 299 41.44 8.72 -33.16
CA ARG A 299 40.55 8.99 -34.31
C ARG A 299 41.22 8.88 -35.66
N HIS A 300 42.54 8.77 -35.70
CA HIS A 300 43.26 8.72 -36.95
C HIS A 300 43.00 7.42 -37.73
N PRO A 301 42.76 7.46 -39.04
CA PRO A 301 42.42 6.27 -39.84
C PRO A 301 43.50 5.13 -39.81
N SER A 302 44.75 5.48 -39.52
CA SER A 302 45.85 4.47 -39.38
C SER A 302 45.83 3.73 -38.05
N ALA A 303 45.01 4.20 -37.08
CA ALA A 303 44.75 3.50 -35.83
C ALA A 303 43.44 2.69 -35.95
N ASP A 304 43.26 1.98 -37.07
CA ASP A 304 42.04 1.15 -37.27
C ASP A 304 42.04 -0.03 -36.30
N THR A 305 41.45 0.23 -35.15
CA THR A 305 41.40 -0.67 -34.01
C THR A 305 40.02 -1.32 -33.86
N GLY A 306 39.17 -1.24 -34.90
CA GLY A 306 37.80 -1.80 -34.84
C GLY A 306 36.86 -1.06 -33.89
N ALA A 307 37.26 0.14 -33.37
CA ALA A 307 36.44 0.89 -32.39
C ALA A 307 35.06 1.29 -32.90
N ARG A 308 34.87 1.38 -34.24
CA ARG A 308 33.57 1.67 -34.83
C ARG A 308 32.60 0.50 -34.77
N ASP A 309 33.13 -0.73 -34.80
CA ASP A 309 32.32 -1.94 -34.76
C ASP A 309 31.75 -2.18 -33.34
N LEU A 310 32.47 -1.69 -32.30
CA LEU A 310 31.98 -1.74 -30.91
C LEU A 310 30.76 -0.78 -30.63
N LEU A 311 30.54 0.21 -31.48
CA LEU A 311 29.41 1.13 -31.38
C LEU A 311 28.21 0.68 -32.22
N ALA A 312 28.34 -0.37 -33.00
CA ALA A 312 27.30 -0.88 -33.90
C ALA A 312 26.49 -2.05 -33.32
N VAL A 313 26.72 -2.40 -32.04
CA VAL A 313 25.99 -3.45 -31.32
C VAL A 313 24.84 -2.89 -30.49
#